data_e9169edb4784b8995acbfdaa3d2bb66a
#
_entry.id   e9169edb4784b8995acbfdaa3d2bb66a
#
_cell.length_a   1.000
_cell.length_b   1.000
_cell.length_c   1.000
_cell.angle_alpha   90.00
_cell.angle_beta   90.00
_cell.angle_gamma   90.00
#
_symmetry.space_group_name_H-M   'P 1'
#
loop_
_entity.id
_entity.type
_entity.pdbx_description
1 polymer ?
#
loop_
_entity_poly.entity_id
_entity_poly.type
_entity_poly.pdbx_seq_one_letter_code
_entity_poly.pdbx_strand_id
1 'polypeptide(L)'
;MTSLDKAPATSGSPAPEGLDARLVVDRGAFRLDVRLTAAPGEVLALLGPNGAGKTTALRALAGLTPLTAGHLRLDGAALDGTPPETRPVGVVFQDYLLFPHLSALDNVAFGPRCHGVPKARARAEAAAWLERMGLAEHAAARPRRLSGGQAQRVALARALATRPRLLLLDEPLAALDARTRLDIRSQLRRHLADFEAVAVLVTHDPLDAMVLADRLVVIEHGGSVQEGTPAEIARRPRTDYIAHLVGLNLYRGRAEGHTVRIDGGPAITTTEVLSGPAFVAFPPGAVTLHRDRPTGSSARNLWHGRVAGLESHGDQIRVDVQGELPLAADLTTVATAELGLHPGAEVWATVKAAQAHAYPA
;
A
#
# COMPACT_ATOMS: atom_id res chain seq x y z
N MET A 1 -1.25 -1.63 -68.09
CA MET A 1 -1.92 -0.78 -67.09
C MET A 1 -2.26 -1.68 -65.89
N THR A 2 -1.36 -1.72 -64.95
CA THR A 2 -1.47 -2.61 -63.77
C THR A 2 -1.78 -1.76 -62.57
N SER A 3 -2.95 -1.89 -62.03
CA SER A 3 -3.46 -1.20 -60.83
C SER A 3 -2.75 -1.75 -59.60
N LEU A 4 -2.01 -0.91 -58.87
CA LEU A 4 -1.43 -1.20 -57.57
C LEU A 4 -2.54 -1.05 -56.52
N ASP A 5 -2.97 -2.16 -56.01
CA ASP A 5 -3.90 -2.28 -54.88
C ASP A 5 -3.21 -1.81 -53.61
N LYS A 6 -3.71 -0.71 -53.05
CA LYS A 6 -3.21 -0.09 -51.84
C LYS A 6 -3.87 -0.78 -50.65
N ALA A 7 -3.13 -1.63 -49.93
CA ALA A 7 -3.59 -2.26 -48.71
C ALA A 7 -4.09 -1.21 -47.69
N PRO A 8 -5.19 -1.47 -46.97
CA PRO A 8 -5.70 -0.55 -45.96
C PRO A 8 -4.74 -0.50 -44.77
N ALA A 9 -4.43 0.73 -44.34
CA ALA A 9 -3.71 0.98 -43.11
C ALA A 9 -4.51 0.38 -41.93
N THR A 10 -3.88 -0.52 -41.18
CA THR A 10 -4.38 -1.03 -39.93
C THR A 10 -4.57 0.15 -38.98
N SER A 11 -5.81 0.46 -38.64
CA SER A 11 -6.19 1.37 -37.55
C SER A 11 -5.70 0.78 -36.26
N GLY A 12 -4.50 1.19 -35.82
CA GLY A 12 -4.00 0.87 -34.50
C GLY A 12 -4.95 1.48 -33.47
N SER A 13 -5.47 0.66 -32.56
CA SER A 13 -6.12 1.16 -31.35
C SER A 13 -5.20 2.20 -30.69
N PRO A 14 -5.74 3.32 -30.19
CA PRO A 14 -4.92 4.29 -29.48
C PRO A 14 -4.15 3.57 -28.36
N ALA A 15 -2.85 3.86 -28.26
CA ALA A 15 -2.04 3.30 -27.20
C ALA A 15 -2.68 3.64 -25.85
N PRO A 16 -2.71 2.71 -24.89
CA PRO A 16 -3.35 2.97 -23.60
C PRO A 16 -2.67 4.16 -22.94
N GLU A 17 -3.47 5.18 -22.56
CA GLU A 17 -3.00 6.29 -21.76
C GLU A 17 -2.70 5.78 -20.33
N GLY A 18 -1.72 6.41 -19.67
CA GLY A 18 -1.28 6.05 -18.32
C GLY A 18 -0.08 5.13 -18.29
N LEU A 19 0.07 4.39 -17.20
CA LEU A 19 1.19 3.47 -16.94
C LEU A 19 0.84 2.04 -17.38
N ASP A 20 1.69 1.42 -18.19
CA ASP A 20 1.70 -0.03 -18.45
C ASP A 20 3.14 -0.52 -18.32
N ALA A 21 3.41 -1.30 -17.26
CA ALA A 21 4.73 -1.79 -16.95
C ALA A 21 4.71 -3.26 -16.52
N ARG A 22 5.64 -4.05 -17.05
CA ARG A 22 6.08 -5.30 -16.46
C ARG A 22 7.53 -5.13 -16.06
N LEU A 23 7.77 -5.08 -14.75
CA LEU A 23 9.09 -4.85 -14.18
C LEU A 23 9.71 -6.19 -13.79
N VAL A 24 10.71 -6.62 -14.54
CA VAL A 24 11.53 -7.78 -14.19
C VAL A 24 12.93 -7.28 -13.87
N VAL A 25 13.36 -7.50 -12.61
CA VAL A 25 14.68 -7.08 -12.12
C VAL A 25 15.31 -8.21 -11.34
N ASP A 26 16.45 -8.71 -11.79
CA ASP A 26 17.24 -9.73 -11.10
C ASP A 26 18.35 -9.06 -10.27
N ARG A 27 18.44 -9.42 -8.99
CA ARG A 27 19.46 -8.94 -8.03
C ARG A 27 20.00 -10.10 -7.20
N GLY A 28 21.02 -10.76 -7.71
CA GLY A 28 21.55 -11.99 -7.06
C GLY A 28 20.48 -13.07 -6.97
N ALA A 29 20.16 -13.50 -5.76
CA ALA A 29 19.13 -14.52 -5.52
C ALA A 29 17.68 -13.94 -5.54
N PHE A 30 17.51 -12.61 -5.52
CA PHE A 30 16.20 -11.97 -5.54
C PHE A 30 15.79 -11.63 -6.97
N ARG A 31 14.54 -11.97 -7.32
CA ARG A 31 13.91 -11.60 -8.58
C ARG A 31 12.60 -10.87 -8.32
N LEU A 32 12.48 -9.68 -8.87
CA LEU A 32 11.21 -8.95 -8.99
C LEU A 32 10.58 -9.32 -10.34
N ASP A 33 9.31 -9.70 -10.37
CA ASP A 33 8.50 -9.82 -11.58
C ASP A 33 7.07 -9.36 -11.27
N VAL A 34 6.79 -8.09 -11.52
CA VAL A 34 5.49 -7.50 -11.21
C VAL A 34 4.95 -6.76 -12.43
N ARG A 35 3.62 -6.83 -12.59
CA ARG A 35 2.90 -6.01 -13.56
C ARG A 35 2.19 -4.88 -12.85
N LEU A 36 2.33 -3.67 -13.36
CA LEU A 36 1.71 -2.46 -12.85
C LEU A 36 1.02 -1.73 -14.00
N THR A 37 -0.25 -1.45 -13.82
CA THR A 37 -1.04 -0.63 -14.75
C THR A 37 -1.74 0.45 -13.94
N ALA A 38 -1.82 1.67 -14.47
CA ALA A 38 -2.58 2.74 -13.84
C ALA A 38 -3.07 3.74 -14.90
N ALA A 39 -4.30 4.20 -14.76
CA ALA A 39 -4.87 5.25 -15.60
C ALA A 39 -4.35 6.64 -15.19
N PRO A 40 -4.39 7.65 -16.08
CA PRO A 40 -4.16 9.05 -15.69
C PRO A 40 -5.08 9.46 -14.54
N GLY A 41 -4.56 10.19 -13.56
CA GLY A 41 -5.27 10.57 -12.34
C GLY A 41 -5.39 9.49 -11.27
N GLU A 42 -4.94 8.25 -11.55
CA GLU A 42 -4.99 7.15 -10.59
C GLU A 42 -3.79 7.14 -9.67
N VAL A 43 -4.04 6.89 -8.39
CA VAL A 43 -3.02 6.65 -7.36
C VAL A 43 -2.94 5.15 -7.09
N LEU A 44 -1.84 4.53 -7.51
CA LEU A 44 -1.54 3.11 -7.27
C LEU A 44 -0.59 2.98 -6.09
N ALA A 45 -0.98 2.25 -5.03
CA ALA A 45 -0.05 1.96 -3.94
C ALA A 45 0.54 0.55 -4.02
N LEU A 46 1.85 0.45 -3.79
CA LEU A 46 2.58 -0.80 -3.65
C LEU A 46 2.76 -1.11 -2.17
N LEU A 47 2.16 -2.21 -1.73
CA LEU A 47 2.26 -2.75 -0.38
C LEU A 47 3.08 -4.04 -0.37
N GLY A 48 3.57 -4.44 0.79
CA GLY A 48 4.27 -5.71 0.99
C GLY A 48 5.25 -5.64 2.15
N PRO A 49 5.72 -6.79 2.65
CA PRO A 49 6.72 -6.84 3.72
C PRO A 49 8.06 -6.22 3.30
N ASN A 50 8.95 -6.03 4.29
CA ASN A 50 10.32 -5.58 4.01
C ASN A 50 11.02 -6.62 3.13
N GLY A 51 11.78 -6.13 2.13
CA GLY A 51 12.44 -7.02 1.17
C GLY A 51 11.56 -7.55 0.03
N ALA A 52 10.25 -7.26 0.00
CA ALA A 52 9.34 -7.72 -1.06
C ALA A 52 9.66 -7.18 -2.46
N GLY A 53 10.43 -6.08 -2.56
CA GLY A 53 10.83 -5.50 -3.86
C GLY A 53 10.18 -4.16 -4.19
N LYS A 54 9.39 -3.55 -3.30
CA LYS A 54 8.69 -2.28 -3.51
C LYS A 54 9.62 -1.15 -3.99
N THR A 55 10.69 -0.89 -3.23
CA THR A 55 11.70 0.12 -3.59
C THR A 55 12.43 -0.23 -4.90
N THR A 56 12.62 -1.53 -5.19
CA THR A 56 13.20 -1.97 -6.47
C THR A 56 12.26 -1.64 -7.62
N ALA A 57 10.96 -1.89 -7.48
CA ALA A 57 9.94 -1.52 -8.47
C ALA A 57 9.92 0.00 -8.70
N LEU A 58 9.89 0.80 -7.63
CA LEU A 58 9.91 2.26 -7.72
C LEU A 58 11.19 2.77 -8.42
N ARG A 59 12.37 2.22 -8.07
CA ARG A 59 13.64 2.58 -8.71
C ARG A 59 13.69 2.17 -10.18
N ALA A 60 13.06 1.06 -10.56
CA ALA A 60 12.95 0.66 -11.97
C ALA A 60 12.06 1.63 -12.76
N LEU A 61 10.91 2.03 -12.21
CA LEU A 61 10.04 3.07 -12.79
C LEU A 61 10.79 4.39 -12.96
N ALA A 62 11.58 4.79 -11.97
CA ALA A 62 12.39 6.00 -12.02
C ALA A 62 13.58 5.92 -13.01
N GLY A 63 13.92 4.72 -13.52
CA GLY A 63 15.10 4.50 -14.36
C GLY A 63 16.41 4.40 -13.60
N LEU A 64 16.36 4.33 -12.27
CA LEU A 64 17.54 4.20 -11.40
C LEU A 64 18.03 2.75 -11.27
N THR A 65 17.23 1.79 -11.74
CA THR A 65 17.58 0.38 -11.81
C THR A 65 17.14 -0.13 -13.18
N PRO A 66 18.05 -0.70 -14.00
CA PRO A 66 17.70 -1.24 -15.29
C PRO A 66 16.79 -2.46 -15.14
N LEU A 67 15.88 -2.66 -16.09
CA LEU A 67 15.10 -3.87 -16.21
C LEU A 67 15.99 -5.00 -16.78
N THR A 68 15.86 -6.20 -16.22
CA THR A 68 16.46 -7.41 -16.81
C THR A 68 15.60 -7.94 -17.96
N ALA A 69 14.27 -7.78 -17.83
CA ALA A 69 13.27 -8.10 -18.85
C ALA A 69 11.97 -7.32 -18.58
N GLY A 70 10.99 -7.44 -19.47
CA GLY A 70 9.73 -6.76 -19.36
C GLY A 70 9.67 -5.48 -20.18
N HIS A 71 8.85 -4.52 -19.75
CA HIS A 71 8.69 -3.23 -20.43
C HIS A 71 8.20 -2.16 -19.45
N LEU A 72 8.42 -0.89 -19.82
CA LEU A 72 7.85 0.27 -19.15
C LEU A 72 7.32 1.24 -20.20
N ARG A 73 6.03 1.47 -20.21
CA ARG A 73 5.36 2.44 -21.07
C ARG A 73 4.58 3.45 -20.23
N LEU A 74 4.67 4.69 -20.65
CA LEU A 74 3.90 5.79 -20.06
C LEU A 74 3.23 6.57 -21.19
N ASP A 75 1.90 6.66 -21.19
CA ASP A 75 1.10 7.26 -22.27
C ASP A 75 1.48 6.69 -23.65
N GLY A 76 1.69 5.38 -23.70
CA GLY A 76 2.12 4.68 -24.92
C GLY A 76 3.60 4.81 -25.30
N ALA A 77 4.34 5.76 -24.72
CA ALA A 77 5.75 5.94 -24.98
C ALA A 77 6.60 4.93 -24.18
N ALA A 78 7.52 4.22 -24.85
CA ALA A 78 8.46 3.31 -24.18
C ALA A 78 9.53 4.09 -23.43
N LEU A 79 9.77 3.71 -22.17
CA LEU A 79 10.78 4.32 -21.30
C LEU A 79 11.89 3.35 -20.89
N ASP A 80 11.91 2.12 -21.39
CA ASP A 80 12.85 1.05 -20.97
C ASP A 80 14.33 1.47 -21.07
N GLY A 81 14.72 2.08 -22.18
CA GLY A 81 16.07 2.58 -22.42
C GLY A 81 16.29 4.07 -22.13
N THR A 82 15.27 4.77 -21.63
CA THR A 82 15.33 6.22 -21.38
C THR A 82 16.11 6.51 -20.10
N PRO A 83 17.15 7.38 -20.14
CA PRO A 83 17.88 7.78 -18.94
C PRO A 83 16.98 8.48 -17.91
N PRO A 84 17.25 8.35 -16.60
CA PRO A 84 16.40 8.91 -15.54
C PRO A 84 16.13 10.41 -15.68
N GLU A 85 17.16 11.19 -16.08
CA GLU A 85 17.08 12.65 -16.21
C GLU A 85 16.18 13.14 -17.36
N THR A 86 15.85 12.27 -18.30
CA THR A 86 14.99 12.59 -19.45
C THR A 86 13.59 12.00 -19.32
N ARG A 87 13.34 11.17 -18.30
CA ARG A 87 12.01 10.62 -18.04
C ARG A 87 11.07 11.70 -17.51
N PRO A 88 9.80 11.73 -17.93
CA PRO A 88 8.80 12.64 -17.38
C PRO A 88 8.31 12.16 -16.01
N VAL A 89 9.24 11.91 -15.09
CA VAL A 89 9.01 11.29 -13.77
C VAL A 89 9.46 12.23 -12.67
N GLY A 90 8.57 12.48 -11.69
CA GLY A 90 8.90 13.15 -10.44
C GLY A 90 9.07 12.12 -9.33
N VAL A 91 10.12 12.25 -8.50
CA VAL A 91 10.38 11.31 -7.41
C VAL A 91 10.49 12.05 -6.08
N VAL A 92 9.76 11.56 -5.07
CA VAL A 92 9.91 11.94 -3.67
C VAL A 92 10.48 10.73 -2.93
N PHE A 93 11.71 10.82 -2.46
CA PHE A 93 12.39 9.77 -1.71
C PHE A 93 12.04 9.84 -0.22
N GLN A 94 12.20 8.75 0.50
CA GLN A 94 11.92 8.61 1.93
C GLN A 94 12.60 9.70 2.79
N ASP A 95 13.88 10.01 2.51
CA ASP A 95 14.64 11.04 3.22
C ASP A 95 14.51 12.43 2.57
N TYR A 96 13.50 12.61 1.68
CA TYR A 96 13.23 13.83 0.91
C TYR A 96 14.37 14.30 0.01
N LEU A 97 15.61 13.98 0.31
CA LEU A 97 16.83 14.32 -0.44
C LEU A 97 16.86 15.77 -0.96
N LEU A 98 16.52 16.72 -0.09
CA LEU A 98 16.62 18.14 -0.40
C LEU A 98 18.11 18.55 -0.50
N PHE A 99 18.43 19.42 -1.44
CA PHE A 99 19.78 19.99 -1.57
C PHE A 99 20.08 20.89 -0.35
N PRO A 100 21.01 20.53 0.52
CA PRO A 100 21.19 21.20 1.80
C PRO A 100 21.75 22.62 1.70
N HIS A 101 22.41 22.94 0.59
CA HIS A 101 22.98 24.24 0.28
C HIS A 101 21.99 25.20 -0.38
N LEU A 102 20.85 24.72 -0.88
CA LEU A 102 19.82 25.51 -1.52
C LEU A 102 18.71 25.88 -0.52
N SER A 103 18.03 27.02 -0.78
CA SER A 103 16.78 27.36 -0.09
C SER A 103 15.64 26.46 -0.52
N ALA A 104 14.50 26.48 0.19
CA ALA A 104 13.28 25.79 -0.25
C ALA A 104 12.87 26.21 -1.66
N LEU A 105 12.88 27.52 -1.93
CA LEU A 105 12.58 28.09 -3.24
C LEU A 105 13.53 27.56 -4.32
N ASP A 106 14.83 27.54 -4.06
CA ASP A 106 15.81 27.08 -5.04
C ASP A 106 15.80 25.56 -5.20
N ASN A 107 15.42 24.80 -4.18
CA ASN A 107 15.15 23.36 -4.29
C ASN A 107 14.00 23.09 -5.28
N VAL A 108 12.87 23.81 -5.15
CA VAL A 108 11.73 23.64 -6.05
C VAL A 108 12.05 24.14 -7.47
N ALA A 109 12.76 25.26 -7.59
CA ALA A 109 13.19 25.81 -8.89
C ALA A 109 14.25 24.98 -9.61
N PHE A 110 14.87 24.00 -8.96
CA PHE A 110 16.01 23.25 -9.51
C PHE A 110 15.63 22.46 -10.76
N GLY A 111 14.59 21.63 -10.69
CA GLY A 111 14.16 20.80 -11.82
C GLY A 111 13.81 21.61 -13.07
N PRO A 112 12.89 22.59 -13.00
CA PRO A 112 12.59 23.46 -14.14
C PRO A 112 13.84 24.14 -14.74
N ARG A 113 14.80 24.56 -13.92
CA ARG A 113 16.06 25.14 -14.40
C ARG A 113 16.92 24.14 -15.19
N CYS A 114 17.00 22.88 -14.73
CA CYS A 114 17.68 21.80 -15.45
C CYS A 114 17.03 21.52 -16.81
N HIS A 115 15.73 21.78 -16.96
CA HIS A 115 14.98 21.68 -18.21
C HIS A 115 14.99 23.00 -19.04
N GLY A 116 15.92 23.92 -18.77
CA GLY A 116 16.12 25.13 -19.55
C GLY A 116 15.19 26.29 -19.23
N VAL A 117 14.33 26.20 -18.19
CA VAL A 117 13.47 27.34 -17.79
C VAL A 117 14.36 28.46 -17.22
N PRO A 118 14.21 29.71 -17.69
CA PRO A 118 14.98 30.85 -17.17
C PRO A 118 14.84 31.02 -15.66
N LYS A 119 15.94 31.37 -14.97
CA LYS A 119 16.00 31.42 -13.49
C LYS A 119 14.86 32.25 -12.86
N ALA A 120 14.55 33.41 -13.41
CA ALA A 120 13.49 34.27 -12.88
C ALA A 120 12.12 33.58 -12.95
N ARG A 121 11.80 32.96 -14.08
CA ARG A 121 10.55 32.23 -14.30
C ARG A 121 10.47 30.97 -13.43
N ALA A 122 11.54 30.17 -13.36
CA ALA A 122 11.60 28.99 -12.51
C ALA A 122 11.37 29.32 -11.02
N ARG A 123 11.93 30.45 -10.53
CA ARG A 123 11.73 30.90 -9.16
C ARG A 123 10.29 31.44 -8.93
N ALA A 124 9.68 32.07 -9.92
CA ALA A 124 8.28 32.52 -9.82
C ALA A 124 7.32 31.31 -9.75
N GLU A 125 7.52 30.31 -10.61
CA GLU A 125 6.75 29.05 -10.59
C GLU A 125 6.98 28.29 -9.26
N ALA A 126 8.22 28.26 -8.75
CA ALA A 126 8.56 27.64 -7.49
C ALA A 126 7.89 28.35 -6.29
N ALA A 127 7.82 29.70 -6.31
CA ALA A 127 7.11 30.46 -5.26
C ALA A 127 5.62 30.12 -5.24
N ALA A 128 4.97 30.02 -6.40
CA ALA A 128 3.57 29.60 -6.50
C ALA A 128 3.34 28.17 -5.97
N TRP A 129 4.28 27.24 -6.21
CA TRP A 129 4.21 25.90 -5.63
C TRP A 129 4.35 25.92 -4.10
N LEU A 130 5.30 26.70 -3.56
CA LEU A 130 5.46 26.84 -2.11
C LEU A 130 4.24 27.48 -1.45
N GLU A 131 3.61 28.44 -2.10
CA GLU A 131 2.35 29.03 -1.63
C GLU A 131 1.22 27.99 -1.57
N ARG A 132 1.01 27.21 -2.63
CA ARG A 132 0.03 26.10 -2.65
C ARG A 132 0.29 25.07 -1.54
N MET A 133 1.57 24.85 -1.18
CA MET A 133 1.96 23.95 -0.09
C MET A 133 1.90 24.61 1.29
N GLY A 134 1.48 25.87 1.41
CA GLY A 134 1.45 26.61 2.68
C GLY A 134 2.86 26.88 3.23
N LEU A 135 3.84 27.12 2.35
CA LEU A 135 5.26 27.31 2.69
C LEU A 135 5.84 28.64 2.19
N ALA A 136 4.99 29.62 1.85
CA ALA A 136 5.44 30.92 1.32
C ALA A 136 6.45 31.61 2.25
N GLU A 137 6.20 31.62 3.57
CA GLU A 137 7.09 32.19 4.58
C GLU A 137 8.42 31.44 4.75
N HIS A 138 8.47 30.18 4.32
CA HIS A 138 9.66 29.34 4.40
C HIS A 138 10.48 29.30 3.11
N ALA A 139 10.12 30.10 2.09
CA ALA A 139 10.79 30.09 0.77
C ALA A 139 12.31 30.28 0.85
N ALA A 140 12.78 31.14 1.75
CA ALA A 140 14.20 31.40 1.97
C ALA A 140 14.90 30.40 2.93
N ALA A 141 14.13 29.53 3.62
CA ALA A 141 14.68 28.59 4.58
C ALA A 141 15.50 27.50 3.90
N ARG A 142 16.60 27.08 4.51
CA ARG A 142 17.37 25.91 4.10
C ARG A 142 16.79 24.64 4.75
N PRO A 143 17.00 23.44 4.18
CA PRO A 143 16.45 22.18 4.66
C PRO A 143 16.62 21.92 6.16
N ARG A 144 17.78 22.27 6.74
CA ARG A 144 18.06 22.12 8.18
C ARG A 144 17.18 22.98 9.10
N ARG A 145 16.47 23.96 8.56
CA ARG A 145 15.55 24.86 9.30
C ARG A 145 14.09 24.49 9.11
N LEU A 146 13.79 23.45 8.34
CA LEU A 146 12.45 22.97 8.07
C LEU A 146 12.12 21.82 9.03
N SER A 147 10.86 21.78 9.50
CA SER A 147 10.34 20.57 10.14
C SER A 147 10.22 19.44 9.12
N GLY A 148 10.09 18.18 9.60
CA GLY A 148 9.93 17.02 8.72
C GLY A 148 8.76 17.21 7.72
N GLY A 149 7.59 17.67 8.18
CA GLY A 149 6.44 17.92 7.31
C GLY A 149 6.64 19.09 6.35
N GLN A 150 7.43 20.12 6.73
CA GLN A 150 7.79 21.20 5.82
C GLN A 150 8.77 20.70 4.75
N ALA A 151 9.79 19.93 5.12
CA ALA A 151 10.76 19.34 4.20
C ALA A 151 10.07 18.42 3.17
N GLN A 152 9.13 17.61 3.63
CA GLN A 152 8.30 16.76 2.77
C GLN A 152 7.53 17.58 1.74
N ARG A 153 6.82 18.63 2.17
CA ARG A 153 6.06 19.49 1.26
C ARG A 153 6.96 20.22 0.25
N VAL A 154 8.16 20.60 0.65
CA VAL A 154 9.17 21.15 -0.29
C VAL A 154 9.60 20.08 -1.31
N ALA A 155 9.82 18.84 -0.88
CA ALA A 155 10.19 17.74 -1.79
C ALA A 155 9.06 17.41 -2.78
N LEU A 156 7.81 17.42 -2.32
CA LEU A 156 6.64 17.24 -3.18
C LEU A 156 6.51 18.41 -4.19
N ALA A 157 6.63 19.66 -3.73
CA ALA A 157 6.63 20.84 -4.60
C ALA A 157 7.75 20.75 -5.66
N ARG A 158 8.95 20.29 -5.27
CA ARG A 158 10.08 20.08 -6.19
C ARG A 158 9.76 19.06 -7.27
N ALA A 159 9.16 17.93 -6.89
CA ALA A 159 8.76 16.89 -7.85
C ALA A 159 7.68 17.37 -8.80
N LEU A 160 6.63 18.06 -8.29
CA LEU A 160 5.51 18.55 -9.08
C LEU A 160 5.86 19.75 -9.98
N ALA A 161 6.86 20.56 -9.60
CA ALA A 161 7.30 21.73 -10.39
C ALA A 161 7.86 21.36 -11.77
N THR A 162 8.28 20.11 -11.97
CA THR A 162 8.71 19.59 -13.28
C THR A 162 7.55 19.15 -14.16
N ARG A 163 6.30 19.20 -13.66
CA ARG A 163 5.07 18.72 -14.34
C ARG A 163 5.21 17.29 -14.84
N PRO A 164 5.52 16.34 -13.95
CA PRO A 164 5.75 14.96 -14.33
C PRO A 164 4.45 14.31 -14.83
N ARG A 165 4.59 13.29 -15.70
CA ARG A 165 3.50 12.41 -16.12
C ARG A 165 3.36 11.18 -15.22
N LEU A 166 4.39 10.92 -14.40
CA LEU A 166 4.41 9.88 -13.37
C LEU A 166 5.05 10.44 -12.11
N LEU A 167 4.32 10.40 -11.00
CA LEU A 167 4.81 10.79 -9.68
C LEU A 167 5.10 9.52 -8.86
N LEU A 168 6.32 9.40 -8.37
CA LEU A 168 6.76 8.29 -7.52
C LEU A 168 7.01 8.78 -6.11
N LEU A 169 6.36 8.15 -5.13
CA LEU A 169 6.44 8.51 -3.73
C LEU A 169 6.96 7.30 -2.94
N ASP A 170 8.19 7.38 -2.40
CA ASP A 170 8.81 6.33 -1.60
C ASP A 170 8.66 6.65 -0.11
N GLU A 171 7.75 5.97 0.57
CA GLU A 171 7.42 6.13 1.99
C GLU A 171 7.28 7.60 2.43
N PRO A 172 6.45 8.40 1.77
CA PRO A 172 6.46 9.85 1.93
C PRO A 172 6.09 10.32 3.34
N LEU A 173 5.45 9.50 4.17
CA LEU A 173 5.00 9.85 5.52
C LEU A 173 5.79 9.15 6.64
N ALA A 174 6.78 8.31 6.33
CA ALA A 174 7.47 7.47 7.31
C ALA A 174 8.26 8.28 8.37
N ALA A 175 8.83 9.42 7.99
CA ALA A 175 9.66 10.26 8.87
C ALA A 175 8.86 11.21 9.78
N LEU A 176 7.51 11.11 9.81
CA LEU A 176 6.64 12.00 10.54
C LEU A 176 6.13 11.36 11.84
N ASP A 177 5.98 12.16 12.89
CA ASP A 177 5.27 11.77 14.10
C ASP A 177 3.76 11.56 13.81
N ALA A 178 3.07 10.81 14.68
CA ALA A 178 1.69 10.37 14.46
C ALA A 178 0.70 11.54 14.21
N ARG A 179 0.86 12.66 14.93
CA ARG A 179 -0.03 13.83 14.80
C ARG A 179 0.20 14.55 13.48
N THR A 180 1.45 14.85 13.17
CA THR A 180 1.86 15.51 11.92
C THR A 180 1.47 14.64 10.71
N ARG A 181 1.58 13.31 10.82
CA ARG A 181 1.22 12.37 9.74
C ARG A 181 -0.24 12.49 9.33
N LEU A 182 -1.18 12.64 10.27
CA LEU A 182 -2.61 12.78 9.95
C LEU A 182 -2.88 14.02 9.10
N ASP A 183 -2.32 15.16 9.49
CA ASP A 183 -2.51 16.43 8.77
C ASP A 183 -1.89 16.38 7.36
N ILE A 184 -0.67 15.85 7.27
CA ILE A 184 0.06 15.75 6.00
C ILE A 184 -0.58 14.72 5.08
N ARG A 185 -1.10 13.58 5.60
CA ARG A 185 -1.87 12.59 4.82
C ARG A 185 -3.06 13.25 4.13
N SER A 186 -3.83 14.05 4.87
CA SER A 186 -5.00 14.76 4.33
C SER A 186 -4.61 15.79 3.26
N GLN A 187 -3.47 16.49 3.44
CA GLN A 187 -2.94 17.41 2.45
C GLN A 187 -2.44 16.67 1.20
N LEU A 188 -1.67 15.59 1.38
CA LEU A 188 -1.16 14.78 0.28
C LEU A 188 -2.30 14.21 -0.56
N ARG A 189 -3.36 13.70 0.08
CA ARG A 189 -4.55 13.21 -0.64
C ARG A 189 -5.16 14.28 -1.54
N ARG A 190 -5.31 15.53 -1.05
CA ARG A 190 -5.83 16.65 -1.87
C ARG A 190 -4.93 16.94 -3.06
N HIS A 191 -3.60 16.98 -2.85
CA HIS A 191 -2.66 17.24 -3.94
C HIS A 191 -2.63 16.11 -4.98
N LEU A 192 -2.83 14.86 -4.54
CA LEU A 192 -2.92 13.70 -5.44
C LEU A 192 -4.25 13.69 -6.20
N ALA A 193 -5.36 14.11 -5.57
CA ALA A 193 -6.67 14.22 -6.26
C ALA A 193 -6.68 15.26 -7.38
N ASP A 194 -5.88 16.33 -7.22
CA ASP A 194 -5.72 17.37 -8.24
C ASP A 194 -4.63 17.03 -9.28
N PHE A 195 -3.97 15.88 -9.13
CA PHE A 195 -2.89 15.45 -10.01
C PHE A 195 -3.44 14.59 -11.14
N GLU A 196 -3.52 15.16 -12.34
CA GLU A 196 -4.13 14.52 -13.51
C GLU A 196 -3.30 13.38 -14.13
N ALA A 197 -2.05 13.19 -13.68
CA ALA A 197 -1.17 12.13 -14.16
C ALA A 197 -1.12 10.94 -13.18
N VAL A 198 -0.39 9.88 -13.52
CA VAL A 198 -0.28 8.68 -12.67
C VAL A 198 0.57 8.95 -11.44
N ALA A 199 0.12 8.49 -10.27
CA ALA A 199 0.95 8.46 -9.06
C ALA A 199 1.16 7.01 -8.58
N VAL A 200 2.41 6.67 -8.23
CA VAL A 200 2.76 5.38 -7.59
C VAL A 200 3.32 5.66 -6.20
N LEU A 201 2.65 5.14 -5.21
CA LEU A 201 2.99 5.28 -3.79
C LEU A 201 3.57 3.96 -3.26
N VAL A 202 4.75 3.99 -2.67
CA VAL A 202 5.26 2.89 -1.85
C VAL A 202 5.08 3.24 -0.39
N THR A 203 4.46 2.37 0.39
CA THR A 203 4.33 2.53 1.84
C THR A 203 4.27 1.16 2.53
N HIS A 204 4.67 1.13 3.79
CA HIS A 204 4.47 -0.02 4.67
C HIS A 204 3.30 0.23 5.65
N ASP A 205 2.76 1.46 5.71
CA ASP A 205 1.62 1.80 6.55
C ASP A 205 0.31 1.53 5.79
N PRO A 206 -0.53 0.59 6.28
CA PRO A 206 -1.81 0.26 5.63
C PRO A 206 -2.77 1.44 5.56
N LEU A 207 -2.79 2.30 6.59
CA LEU A 207 -3.66 3.46 6.61
C LEU A 207 -3.27 4.49 5.54
N ASP A 208 -1.96 4.67 5.30
CA ASP A 208 -1.50 5.54 4.22
C ASP A 208 -1.98 5.03 2.86
N ALA A 209 -1.81 3.72 2.61
CA ALA A 209 -2.26 3.10 1.37
C ALA A 209 -3.79 3.18 1.21
N MET A 210 -4.56 2.84 2.25
CA MET A 210 -6.03 2.83 2.21
C MET A 210 -6.65 4.22 2.03
N VAL A 211 -5.98 5.27 2.53
CA VAL A 211 -6.49 6.64 2.45
C VAL A 211 -6.06 7.35 1.17
N LEU A 212 -4.83 7.06 0.68
CA LEU A 212 -4.23 7.80 -0.42
C LEU A 212 -4.45 7.15 -1.78
N ALA A 213 -4.59 5.82 -1.85
CA ALA A 213 -4.61 5.09 -3.11
C ALA A 213 -6.04 4.75 -3.57
N ASP A 214 -6.23 4.74 -4.89
CA ASP A 214 -7.42 4.24 -5.54
C ASP A 214 -7.35 2.72 -5.71
N ARG A 215 -6.13 2.19 -5.94
CA ARG A 215 -5.87 0.77 -6.10
C ARG A 215 -4.56 0.38 -5.42
N LEU A 216 -4.52 -0.84 -4.88
CA LEU A 216 -3.38 -1.42 -4.20
C LEU A 216 -2.85 -2.62 -5.00
N VAL A 217 -1.54 -2.76 -5.06
CA VAL A 217 -0.84 -3.97 -5.49
C VAL A 217 0.01 -4.47 -4.33
N VAL A 218 -0.29 -5.66 -3.85
CA VAL A 218 0.48 -6.29 -2.78
C VAL A 218 1.56 -7.17 -3.38
N ILE A 219 2.81 -6.92 -2.98
CA ILE A 219 3.98 -7.61 -3.47
C ILE A 219 4.58 -8.44 -2.33
N GLU A 220 4.75 -9.74 -2.55
CA GLU A 220 5.47 -10.65 -1.66
C GLU A 220 6.46 -11.46 -2.47
N HIS A 221 7.66 -11.67 -1.94
CA HIS A 221 8.73 -12.46 -2.59
C HIS A 221 9.02 -12.07 -4.05
N GLY A 222 8.88 -10.79 -4.38
CA GLY A 222 9.15 -10.26 -5.72
C GLY A 222 8.01 -10.42 -6.72
N GLY A 223 6.87 -11.00 -6.34
CA GLY A 223 5.68 -11.17 -7.18
C GLY A 223 4.46 -10.43 -6.64
N SER A 224 3.51 -10.08 -7.50
CA SER A 224 2.20 -9.56 -7.09
C SER A 224 1.33 -10.72 -6.62
N VAL A 225 0.82 -10.64 -5.37
CA VAL A 225 -0.03 -11.67 -4.75
C VAL A 225 -1.50 -11.29 -4.72
N GLN A 226 -1.80 -10.01 -4.64
CA GLN A 226 -3.18 -9.49 -4.69
C GLN A 226 -3.19 -8.06 -5.23
N GLU A 227 -4.24 -7.74 -5.99
CA GLU A 227 -4.52 -6.42 -6.52
C GLU A 227 -6.02 -6.13 -6.38
N GLY A 228 -6.36 -4.86 -6.11
CA GLY A 228 -7.75 -4.41 -6.00
C GLY A 228 -7.86 -3.07 -5.29
N THR A 229 -9.09 -2.61 -5.09
CA THR A 229 -9.35 -1.43 -4.27
C THR A 229 -9.01 -1.69 -2.80
N PRO A 230 -8.72 -0.64 -2.00
CA PRO A 230 -8.49 -0.79 -0.56
C PRO A 230 -9.59 -1.59 0.15
N ALA A 231 -10.85 -1.35 -0.21
CA ALA A 231 -12.00 -2.03 0.37
C ALA A 231 -12.07 -3.52 0.02
N GLU A 232 -11.71 -3.89 -1.21
CA GLU A 232 -11.68 -5.30 -1.65
C GLU A 232 -10.58 -6.07 -0.92
N ILE A 233 -9.37 -5.49 -0.85
CA ILE A 233 -8.24 -6.12 -0.17
C ILE A 233 -8.51 -6.28 1.34
N ALA A 234 -9.10 -5.25 1.97
CA ALA A 234 -9.45 -5.31 3.38
C ALA A 234 -10.54 -6.35 3.70
N ARG A 235 -11.49 -6.57 2.79
CA ARG A 235 -12.58 -7.54 2.99
C ARG A 235 -12.18 -8.98 2.70
N ARG A 236 -11.24 -9.20 1.79
CA ARG A 236 -10.87 -10.54 1.29
C ARG A 236 -9.36 -10.69 1.18
N PRO A 237 -8.62 -10.63 2.30
CA PRO A 237 -7.19 -10.83 2.28
C PRO A 237 -6.85 -12.26 1.77
N ARG A 238 -5.79 -12.37 0.98
CA ARG A 238 -5.35 -13.66 0.40
C ARG A 238 -4.05 -14.17 0.98
N THR A 239 -3.40 -13.37 1.85
CA THR A 239 -2.16 -13.77 2.54
C THR A 239 -2.22 -13.34 4.00
N ASP A 240 -1.42 -14.01 4.83
CA ASP A 240 -1.29 -13.68 6.25
C ASP A 240 -0.78 -12.25 6.44
N TYR A 241 0.10 -11.79 5.54
CA TYR A 241 0.58 -10.40 5.56
C TYR A 241 -0.57 -9.40 5.43
N ILE A 242 -1.45 -9.60 4.45
CA ILE A 242 -2.61 -8.71 4.23
C ILE A 242 -3.58 -8.81 5.40
N ALA A 243 -3.87 -10.02 5.88
CA ALA A 243 -4.75 -10.23 7.01
C ALA A 243 -4.25 -9.52 8.28
N HIS A 244 -2.95 -9.66 8.58
CA HIS A 244 -2.31 -8.95 9.69
C HIS A 244 -2.39 -7.43 9.51
N LEU A 245 -2.15 -6.95 8.30
CA LEU A 245 -2.19 -5.53 7.93
C LEU A 245 -3.57 -4.90 8.18
N VAL A 246 -4.65 -5.63 7.89
CA VAL A 246 -6.05 -5.18 8.12
C VAL A 246 -6.61 -5.64 9.46
N GLY A 247 -5.81 -6.32 10.27
CA GLY A 247 -6.17 -6.76 11.61
C GLY A 247 -7.23 -7.88 11.63
N LEU A 248 -7.14 -8.86 10.75
CA LEU A 248 -8.05 -10.02 10.68
C LEU A 248 -7.33 -11.31 11.05
N ASN A 249 -8.05 -12.24 11.66
CA ASN A 249 -7.70 -13.64 11.66
C ASN A 249 -7.99 -14.21 10.27
N LEU A 250 -7.06 -14.94 9.67
CA LEU A 250 -7.19 -15.54 8.34
C LEU A 250 -6.77 -17.02 8.39
N TYR A 251 -7.58 -17.86 7.74
CA TYR A 251 -7.29 -19.29 7.62
C TYR A 251 -7.56 -19.77 6.20
N ARG A 252 -6.72 -20.66 5.73
CA ARG A 252 -6.90 -21.35 4.45
C ARG A 252 -7.42 -22.75 4.70
N GLY A 253 -8.28 -23.24 3.82
CA GLY A 253 -8.82 -24.58 3.91
C GLY A 253 -9.67 -24.97 2.72
N ARG A 254 -10.50 -25.99 2.91
CA ARG A 254 -11.43 -26.50 1.88
C ARG A 254 -12.87 -26.41 2.37
N ALA A 255 -13.69 -25.74 1.60
CA ALA A 255 -15.10 -25.55 1.87
C ALA A 255 -15.94 -26.73 1.37
N GLU A 256 -16.91 -27.14 2.18
CA GLU A 256 -17.98 -28.11 1.90
C GLU A 256 -19.30 -27.56 2.49
N GLY A 257 -20.10 -26.88 1.67
CA GLY A 257 -21.31 -26.20 2.12
C GLY A 257 -21.00 -25.02 3.06
N HIS A 258 -21.55 -25.05 4.27
CA HIS A 258 -21.34 -24.02 5.30
C HIS A 258 -20.08 -24.27 6.16
N THR A 259 -19.32 -25.30 5.89
CA THR A 259 -18.17 -25.69 6.71
C THR A 259 -16.88 -25.59 5.91
N VAL A 260 -15.88 -24.93 6.47
CA VAL A 260 -14.53 -24.87 5.89
C VAL A 260 -13.59 -25.63 6.82
N ARG A 261 -13.03 -26.74 6.33
CA ARG A 261 -12.01 -27.50 7.02
C ARG A 261 -10.65 -26.83 6.82
N ILE A 262 -10.09 -26.33 7.90
CA ILE A 262 -8.84 -25.57 7.87
C ILE A 262 -7.64 -26.51 7.66
N ASP A 263 -6.68 -26.08 6.89
CA ASP A 263 -5.44 -26.83 6.62
C ASP A 263 -4.66 -27.02 7.95
N GLY A 264 -4.55 -28.26 8.40
CA GLY A 264 -3.89 -28.60 9.68
C GLY A 264 -4.63 -28.21 10.95
N GLY A 265 -5.91 -27.83 10.85
CA GLY A 265 -6.71 -27.32 11.96
C GLY A 265 -8.14 -27.84 12.00
N PRO A 266 -8.99 -27.27 12.86
CA PRO A 266 -10.41 -27.63 13.01
C PRO A 266 -11.25 -27.15 11.82
N ALA A 267 -12.54 -27.49 11.84
CA ALA A 267 -13.52 -26.94 10.91
C ALA A 267 -14.10 -25.60 11.44
N ILE A 268 -14.35 -24.66 10.53
CA ILE A 268 -15.04 -23.41 10.83
C ILE A 268 -16.37 -23.40 10.09
N THR A 269 -17.45 -23.12 10.82
CA THR A 269 -18.79 -22.95 10.28
C THR A 269 -19.03 -21.49 9.92
N THR A 270 -19.54 -21.24 8.72
CA THR A 270 -19.83 -19.90 8.18
C THR A 270 -21.27 -19.82 7.66
N THR A 271 -21.72 -18.65 7.26
CA THR A 271 -23.04 -18.47 6.63
C THR A 271 -23.01 -18.65 5.13
N GLU A 272 -21.85 -18.53 4.51
CA GLU A 272 -21.66 -18.72 3.09
C GLU A 272 -21.69 -20.20 2.72
N VAL A 273 -22.21 -20.49 1.53
CA VAL A 273 -22.21 -21.85 0.94
C VAL A 273 -21.15 -21.89 -0.15
N LEU A 274 -20.06 -22.60 0.11
CA LEU A 274 -18.92 -22.69 -0.81
C LEU A 274 -18.50 -24.14 -1.01
N SER A 275 -17.73 -24.38 -2.05
CA SER A 275 -17.07 -25.66 -2.33
C SER A 275 -15.68 -25.44 -2.91
N GLY A 276 -14.71 -26.31 -2.53
CA GLY A 276 -13.33 -26.22 -2.99
C GLY A 276 -12.42 -25.37 -2.09
N PRO A 277 -11.26 -24.93 -2.61
CA PRO A 277 -10.31 -24.11 -1.83
C PRO A 277 -10.94 -22.80 -1.41
N ALA A 278 -10.80 -22.43 -0.14
CA ALA A 278 -11.40 -21.23 0.43
C ALA A 278 -10.54 -20.61 1.53
N PHE A 279 -10.73 -19.34 1.73
CA PHE A 279 -10.27 -18.62 2.92
C PHE A 279 -11.46 -18.39 3.87
N VAL A 280 -11.15 -18.32 5.17
CA VAL A 280 -12.08 -17.82 6.20
C VAL A 280 -11.38 -16.68 6.93
N ALA A 281 -12.05 -15.56 7.05
CA ALA A 281 -11.55 -14.41 7.80
C ALA A 281 -12.59 -13.90 8.81
N PHE A 282 -12.12 -13.45 9.97
CA PHE A 282 -12.94 -12.76 10.97
C PHE A 282 -12.11 -11.80 11.81
N PRO A 283 -12.69 -10.66 12.25
CA PRO A 283 -11.97 -9.71 13.08
C PRO A 283 -11.74 -10.27 14.49
N PRO A 284 -10.64 -9.92 15.17
CA PRO A 284 -10.38 -10.28 16.56
C PRO A 284 -11.49 -9.85 17.52
N GLY A 285 -12.17 -8.74 17.25
CA GLY A 285 -13.32 -8.28 18.03
C GLY A 285 -14.57 -9.16 17.90
N ALA A 286 -14.61 -10.11 16.93
CA ALA A 286 -15.68 -11.10 16.83
C ALA A 286 -15.46 -12.31 17.74
N VAL A 287 -14.24 -12.44 18.30
CA VAL A 287 -13.88 -13.54 19.18
C VAL A 287 -14.33 -13.22 20.62
N THR A 288 -15.06 -14.13 21.24
CA THR A 288 -15.38 -14.05 22.67
C THR A 288 -14.56 -15.10 23.41
N LEU A 289 -13.85 -14.68 24.45
CA LEU A 289 -13.08 -15.59 25.31
C LEU A 289 -13.90 -15.94 26.58
N HIS A 290 -13.77 -17.18 27.01
CA HIS A 290 -14.40 -17.71 28.23
C HIS A 290 -13.35 -18.51 29.03
N ARG A 291 -13.46 -18.50 30.39
CA ARG A 291 -12.63 -19.35 31.26
C ARG A 291 -13.01 -20.82 31.14
N ASP A 292 -14.31 -21.06 31.19
CA ASP A 292 -14.88 -22.39 31.13
C ASP A 292 -15.55 -22.62 29.78
N ARG A 293 -15.72 -23.88 29.43
CA ARG A 293 -16.43 -24.27 28.20
C ARG A 293 -17.85 -23.74 28.24
N PRO A 294 -18.25 -22.80 27.37
CA PRO A 294 -19.58 -22.23 27.38
C PRO A 294 -20.63 -23.28 27.01
N THR A 295 -21.73 -23.32 27.79
CA THR A 295 -22.90 -24.13 27.51
C THR A 295 -24.04 -23.23 27.06
N GLY A 296 -24.87 -23.69 26.11
CA GLY A 296 -26.04 -22.93 25.62
C GLY A 296 -25.69 -21.72 24.71
N SER A 297 -24.45 -21.63 24.22
CA SER A 297 -24.04 -20.58 23.27
C SER A 297 -24.65 -20.79 21.89
N SER A 298 -25.06 -19.69 21.23
CA SER A 298 -25.44 -19.68 19.81
C SER A 298 -24.26 -19.69 18.87
N ALA A 299 -23.04 -19.54 19.36
CA ALA A 299 -21.83 -19.64 18.56
C ALA A 299 -21.64 -21.07 18.03
N ARG A 300 -21.36 -21.21 16.74
CA ARG A 300 -21.15 -22.52 16.09
C ARG A 300 -19.69 -22.93 16.11
N ASN A 301 -18.79 -21.96 16.29
CA ASN A 301 -17.36 -22.16 16.33
C ASN A 301 -16.89 -22.03 17.78
N LEU A 302 -16.23 -23.06 18.27
CA LEU A 302 -15.72 -23.15 19.63
C LEU A 302 -14.39 -23.90 19.61
N TRP A 303 -13.34 -23.31 20.17
CA TRP A 303 -12.01 -23.88 20.23
C TRP A 303 -11.39 -23.69 21.61
N HIS A 304 -10.63 -24.69 22.06
CA HIS A 304 -9.82 -24.61 23.26
C HIS A 304 -8.42 -24.11 22.92
N GLY A 305 -7.86 -23.27 23.79
CA GLY A 305 -6.53 -22.74 23.61
C GLY A 305 -5.93 -22.16 24.88
N ARG A 306 -4.74 -21.64 24.75
CA ARG A 306 -3.98 -21.01 25.82
C ARG A 306 -3.51 -19.64 25.38
N VAL A 307 -3.59 -18.66 26.26
CA VAL A 307 -3.08 -17.31 26.03
C VAL A 307 -1.57 -17.35 25.84
N ALA A 308 -1.08 -16.91 24.69
CA ALA A 308 0.33 -16.82 24.36
C ALA A 308 0.89 -15.43 24.70
N GLY A 309 0.11 -14.36 24.50
CA GLY A 309 0.54 -13.00 24.75
C GLY A 309 -0.65 -12.04 24.90
N LEU A 310 -0.36 -10.86 25.48
CA LEU A 310 -1.30 -9.74 25.57
C LEU A 310 -0.55 -8.47 25.14
N GLU A 311 -1.16 -7.70 24.24
CA GLU A 311 -0.60 -6.46 23.74
C GLU A 311 -1.64 -5.34 23.78
N SER A 312 -1.23 -4.11 24.08
CA SER A 312 -2.12 -2.94 24.00
C SER A 312 -2.40 -2.61 22.53
N HIS A 313 -3.67 -2.54 22.16
CA HIS A 313 -4.11 -2.25 20.80
C HIS A 313 -5.18 -1.15 20.81
N GLY A 314 -4.73 0.10 20.72
CA GLY A 314 -5.60 1.27 20.89
C GLY A 314 -6.19 1.34 22.31
N ASP A 315 -7.52 1.29 22.41
CA ASP A 315 -8.28 1.26 23.66
C ASP A 315 -8.62 -0.18 24.13
N GLN A 316 -8.11 -1.18 23.42
CA GLN A 316 -8.35 -2.60 23.68
C GLN A 316 -7.04 -3.33 24.00
N ILE A 317 -7.17 -4.55 24.50
CA ILE A 317 -6.08 -5.50 24.69
C ILE A 317 -6.25 -6.60 23.65
N ARG A 318 -5.27 -6.77 22.78
CA ARG A 318 -5.16 -7.91 21.88
C ARG A 318 -4.59 -9.09 22.64
N VAL A 319 -5.32 -10.19 22.60
CA VAL A 319 -4.94 -11.44 23.25
C VAL A 319 -4.67 -12.47 22.18
N ASP A 320 -3.41 -12.93 22.09
CA ASP A 320 -3.04 -14.02 21.20
C ASP A 320 -3.29 -15.35 21.89
N VAL A 321 -4.07 -16.21 21.25
CA VAL A 321 -4.43 -17.56 21.73
C VAL A 321 -3.83 -18.59 20.81
N GLN A 322 -3.13 -19.57 21.39
CA GLN A 322 -2.64 -20.75 20.70
C GLN A 322 -3.35 -22.01 21.18
N GLY A 323 -3.64 -22.95 20.29
CA GLY A 323 -4.35 -24.17 20.62
C GLY A 323 -4.90 -24.84 19.37
N GLU A 324 -6.14 -25.34 19.45
CA GLU A 324 -6.80 -26.00 18.31
C GLU A 324 -6.84 -25.13 17.06
N LEU A 325 -7.07 -23.81 17.25
CA LEU A 325 -7.00 -22.78 16.22
C LEU A 325 -6.23 -21.58 16.78
N PRO A 326 -5.03 -21.26 16.31
CA PRO A 326 -4.33 -20.05 16.68
C PRO A 326 -5.13 -18.83 16.22
N LEU A 327 -5.44 -17.90 17.12
CA LEU A 327 -6.24 -16.71 16.81
C LEU A 327 -5.88 -15.53 17.72
N ALA A 328 -6.23 -14.32 17.25
CA ALA A 328 -6.23 -13.10 18.05
C ALA A 328 -7.65 -12.74 18.49
N ALA A 329 -7.80 -12.20 19.70
CA ALA A 329 -9.05 -11.67 20.24
C ALA A 329 -8.82 -10.25 20.79
N ASP A 330 -9.72 -9.31 20.51
CA ASP A 330 -9.66 -7.96 21.05
C ASP A 330 -10.68 -7.81 22.18
N LEU A 331 -10.21 -7.50 23.38
CA LEU A 331 -11.00 -7.35 24.59
C LEU A 331 -10.80 -5.96 25.22
N THR A 332 -11.78 -5.50 25.97
CA THR A 332 -11.60 -4.33 26.83
C THR A 332 -10.64 -4.66 27.99
N THR A 333 -9.95 -3.64 28.50
CA THR A 333 -9.09 -3.80 29.68
C THR A 333 -9.85 -4.40 30.87
N VAL A 334 -11.12 -4.02 31.04
CA VAL A 334 -12.00 -4.54 32.11
C VAL A 334 -12.25 -6.04 31.91
N ALA A 335 -12.66 -6.47 30.72
CA ALA A 335 -12.91 -7.88 30.43
C ALA A 335 -11.65 -8.73 30.60
N THR A 336 -10.47 -8.21 30.21
CA THR A 336 -9.19 -8.90 30.39
C THR A 336 -8.87 -9.13 31.87
N ALA A 337 -9.14 -8.14 32.72
CA ALA A 337 -8.95 -8.24 34.17
C ALA A 337 -9.97 -9.20 34.82
N GLU A 338 -11.25 -9.10 34.47
CA GLU A 338 -12.33 -9.98 35.02
C GLU A 338 -12.10 -11.45 34.65
N LEU A 339 -11.65 -11.70 33.41
CA LEU A 339 -11.26 -13.04 32.98
C LEU A 339 -9.89 -13.50 33.56
N GLY A 340 -9.14 -12.61 34.21
CA GLY A 340 -7.82 -12.92 34.79
C GLY A 340 -6.84 -13.46 33.74
N LEU A 341 -6.85 -12.89 32.52
CA LEU A 341 -6.01 -13.36 31.44
C LEU A 341 -4.56 -13.00 31.69
N HIS A 342 -3.70 -13.98 31.52
CA HIS A 342 -2.26 -13.86 31.57
C HIS A 342 -1.62 -14.90 30.65
N PRO A 343 -0.37 -14.74 30.21
CA PRO A 343 0.31 -15.75 29.43
C PRO A 343 0.27 -17.11 30.13
N GLY A 344 -0.17 -18.15 29.40
CA GLY A 344 -0.36 -19.51 29.91
C GLY A 344 -1.76 -19.82 30.43
N ALA A 345 -2.68 -18.83 30.59
CA ALA A 345 -4.06 -19.07 30.97
C ALA A 345 -4.81 -19.89 29.91
N GLU A 346 -5.57 -20.92 30.35
CA GLU A 346 -6.43 -21.69 29.45
C GLU A 346 -7.73 -20.95 29.20
N VAL A 347 -8.18 -20.97 27.94
CA VAL A 347 -9.38 -20.25 27.50
C VAL A 347 -10.15 -21.04 26.44
N TRP A 348 -11.44 -20.77 26.36
CA TRP A 348 -12.29 -21.19 25.26
C TRP A 348 -12.62 -19.99 24.40
N ALA A 349 -12.36 -20.07 23.11
CA ALA A 349 -12.68 -19.03 22.14
C ALA A 349 -13.93 -19.40 21.35
N THR A 350 -14.87 -18.46 21.20
CA THR A 350 -16.08 -18.65 20.38
C THR A 350 -16.21 -17.57 19.33
N VAL A 351 -16.70 -17.97 18.14
CA VAL A 351 -17.06 -17.07 17.04
C VAL A 351 -18.41 -17.49 16.46
N LYS A 352 -19.31 -16.53 16.24
CA LYS A 352 -20.57 -16.79 15.55
C LYS A 352 -20.33 -17.06 14.08
N ALA A 353 -21.06 -18.00 13.47
CA ALA A 353 -20.97 -18.31 12.05
C ALA A 353 -21.19 -17.05 11.16
N ALA A 354 -22.07 -16.13 11.58
CA ALA A 354 -22.32 -14.87 10.86
C ALA A 354 -21.18 -13.84 10.92
N GLN A 355 -20.17 -14.07 11.76
CA GLN A 355 -18.98 -13.20 11.87
C GLN A 355 -17.74 -13.79 11.21
N ALA A 356 -17.81 -15.07 10.82
CA ALA A 356 -16.76 -15.76 10.09
C ALA A 356 -17.12 -15.75 8.60
N HIS A 357 -16.37 -14.99 7.79
CA HIS A 357 -16.63 -14.81 6.37
C HIS A 357 -15.75 -15.72 5.53
N ALA A 358 -16.40 -16.58 4.72
CA ALA A 358 -15.70 -17.44 3.78
C ALA A 358 -15.77 -16.91 2.34
N TYR A 359 -14.68 -17.07 1.60
CA TYR A 359 -14.58 -16.68 0.19
C TYR A 359 -13.61 -17.61 -0.57
N PRO A 360 -13.74 -17.75 -1.90
CA PRO A 360 -12.86 -18.59 -2.72
C PRO A 360 -11.39 -18.14 -2.65
N ALA A 361 -10.48 -19.13 -2.58
CA ALA A 361 -9.04 -18.91 -2.56
C ALA A 361 -8.47 -18.49 -3.94
#